data_184f9f016033a512937206fae76fc590
#
_entry.id   184f9f016033a512937206fae76fc590
#
_cell.length_a   1.000
_cell.length_b   1.000
_cell.length_c   1.000
_cell.angle_alpha   90.00
_cell.angle_beta   90.00
_cell.angle_gamma   90.00
#
_symmetry.space_group_name_H-M   'P 1'
#
loop_
_entity.id
_entity.type
_entity.pdbx_description
1 polymer ?
#
loop_
_entity_poly.entity_id
_entity_poly.type
_entity_poly.pdbx_seq_one_letter_code
_entity_poly.pdbx_strand_id
1 'polypeptide(L)'
;MTSDFNPPPKSLSILASVGGVVTAIIAIAGLNYWSKQLYSTGTVLKTEISTSHSDTPGNAVQAIATLDAQSLVLPGTPITPSQAIISKTPYIAPGVGTLTPEETAIAHQAWLYFRRNWNDSTGLVNSVDGFTSVTMWDQAAAIAALVSARELNIVSASEFEAKMGKMLQTLASMPLYKRELPNKVYNSQTLVPVNYGQLEKKEEIGWSAIDLGRMAIWLKIVGAKYPQFQSKIEAVWQHWQVQRLTKNGQMYGTAVINGKEQYNQEGRLGYENYAAYGLKIWGLNVKQALNYQSHVAFANLYGKGVPYDQRNYENSGANNYVLSEPYILDGIETGFQALPKAYADRILAAQEARYLTTKQLTAVTEDNLDRPPYFVYSSLLVNGEAWATITDTQKKYNNLRFLSAKAAIGWHVLYNTAYTRQLFNFVHTNLKSDKGWYNGFYESLKQPNQALTANNNGVILESLLYKQVGQPLTVWAGVKSANSSAK
;
A
#
# COMPACT_ATOMS: atom_id res chain seq x y z
N MET A 1 -34.66 -50.73 -32.52
CA MET A 1 -33.19 -50.49 -32.62
C MET A 1 -32.95 -49.12 -32.04
N THR A 2 -32.64 -49.11 -30.77
CA THR A 2 -32.37 -47.95 -29.95
C THR A 2 -30.85 -47.79 -29.90
N SER A 3 -30.31 -46.64 -30.26
CA SER A 3 -28.89 -46.30 -30.07
C SER A 3 -28.79 -45.20 -29.04
N ASP A 4 -28.24 -45.56 -27.88
CA ASP A 4 -27.90 -44.71 -26.79
C ASP A 4 -26.76 -43.75 -27.15
N PHE A 5 -26.99 -42.44 -27.00
CA PHE A 5 -25.95 -41.43 -27.02
C PHE A 5 -25.73 -40.95 -25.57
N ASN A 6 -24.61 -41.36 -24.98
CA ASN A 6 -24.10 -40.81 -23.73
C ASN A 6 -23.23 -39.59 -24.04
N PRO A 7 -23.46 -38.43 -23.43
CA PRO A 7 -22.50 -37.30 -23.51
C PRO A 7 -21.35 -37.53 -22.52
N PRO A 8 -20.12 -37.05 -22.84
CA PRO A 8 -18.96 -37.19 -21.95
C PRO A 8 -19.06 -36.26 -20.74
N PRO A 9 -18.42 -36.62 -19.62
CA PRO A 9 -18.55 -35.90 -18.36
C PRO A 9 -17.87 -34.54 -18.40
N LYS A 10 -18.61 -33.49 -18.08
CA LYS A 10 -18.10 -32.16 -17.77
C LYS A 10 -17.49 -32.15 -16.36
N SER A 11 -16.24 -32.50 -16.23
CA SER A 11 -15.51 -32.30 -14.98
C SER A 11 -14.01 -32.43 -15.20
N LEU A 12 -13.35 -31.38 -15.71
CA LEU A 12 -11.88 -31.26 -15.64
C LEU A 12 -11.33 -29.82 -15.78
N SER A 13 -12.16 -28.78 -15.77
CA SER A 13 -11.70 -27.40 -15.94
C SER A 13 -11.77 -26.53 -14.66
N ILE A 14 -12.29 -27.06 -13.56
CA ILE A 14 -12.42 -26.29 -12.29
C ILE A 14 -11.28 -26.59 -11.30
N LEU A 15 -10.56 -27.68 -11.45
CA LEU A 15 -9.48 -28.07 -10.52
C LEU A 15 -8.13 -27.37 -10.75
N ALA A 16 -7.92 -26.75 -11.90
CA ALA A 16 -6.67 -26.06 -12.21
C ALA A 16 -6.57 -24.62 -11.64
N SER A 17 -7.70 -23.98 -11.34
CA SER A 17 -7.73 -22.63 -10.77
C SER A 17 -7.67 -22.59 -9.23
N VAL A 18 -8.05 -23.68 -8.57
CA VAL A 18 -8.07 -23.76 -7.09
C VAL A 18 -6.69 -24.14 -6.51
N GLY A 19 -5.88 -24.91 -7.26
CA GLY A 19 -4.56 -25.34 -6.81
C GLY A 19 -3.51 -24.22 -6.67
N GLY A 20 -3.62 -23.15 -7.45
CA GLY A 20 -2.66 -22.05 -7.44
C GLY A 20 -2.79 -21.09 -6.25
N VAL A 21 -4.00 -20.92 -5.72
CA VAL A 21 -4.29 -20.03 -4.60
C VAL A 21 -3.86 -20.64 -3.27
N VAL A 22 -4.00 -21.96 -3.12
CA VAL A 22 -3.65 -22.68 -1.89
C VAL A 22 -2.15 -22.66 -1.60
N THR A 23 -1.30 -22.61 -2.62
CA THR A 23 0.17 -22.66 -2.45
C THR A 23 0.75 -21.33 -1.92
N ALA A 24 0.18 -20.19 -2.28
CA ALA A 24 0.64 -18.88 -1.79
C ALA A 24 0.34 -18.66 -0.30
N ILE A 25 -0.71 -19.29 0.22
CA ILE A 25 -1.22 -19.10 1.58
C ILE A 25 -0.54 -20.05 2.56
N ILE A 26 -0.15 -21.24 2.12
CA ILE A 26 0.67 -22.14 2.92
C ILE A 26 2.04 -21.49 3.20
N ALA A 27 2.55 -20.63 2.31
CA ALA A 27 3.76 -19.87 2.54
C ALA A 27 3.60 -18.80 3.66
N ILE A 28 2.45 -18.12 3.76
CA ILE A 28 2.19 -17.09 4.77
C ILE A 28 2.00 -17.71 6.18
N ALA A 29 1.34 -18.85 6.27
CA ALA A 29 1.10 -19.55 7.54
C ALA A 29 2.29 -20.40 8.00
N GLY A 30 3.06 -20.99 7.08
CA GLY A 30 4.15 -21.91 7.39
C GLY A 30 5.43 -21.24 7.94
N LEU A 31 5.70 -20.00 7.58
CA LEU A 31 6.96 -19.31 7.91
C LEU A 31 6.93 -18.63 9.29
N ASN A 32 5.78 -18.33 9.83
CA ASN A 32 5.68 -18.00 11.25
C ASN A 32 5.99 -19.18 12.18
N TYR A 33 5.97 -20.40 11.66
CA TYR A 33 6.34 -21.62 12.40
C TYR A 33 7.86 -21.82 12.44
N TRP A 34 8.58 -21.52 11.35
CA TRP A 34 10.03 -21.74 11.26
C TRP A 34 10.87 -20.69 12.00
N SER A 35 10.42 -19.45 12.10
CA SER A 35 11.16 -18.41 12.83
C SER A 35 11.28 -18.71 14.34
N LYS A 36 10.38 -19.50 14.92
CA LYS A 36 10.42 -19.87 16.34
C LYS A 36 11.37 -21.04 16.66
N GLN A 37 11.68 -21.91 15.72
CA GLN A 37 12.63 -23.01 15.96
C GLN A 37 14.08 -22.54 15.97
N LEU A 38 14.43 -21.47 15.28
CA LEU A 38 15.79 -20.94 15.26
C LEU A 38 16.19 -20.18 16.52
N TYR A 39 15.22 -19.74 17.33
CA TYR A 39 15.49 -19.05 18.61
C TYR A 39 15.65 -19.97 19.83
N SER A 40 15.44 -21.29 19.69
CA SER A 40 15.54 -22.23 20.83
C SER A 40 16.86 -22.95 20.94
N THR A 41 17.78 -22.82 19.95
CA THR A 41 19.09 -23.43 19.99
C THR A 41 20.17 -22.35 19.90
N GLY A 42 20.49 -21.76 21.05
CA GLY A 42 21.65 -20.87 21.18
C GLY A 42 22.96 -21.67 21.00
N THR A 43 23.62 -21.48 19.89
CA THR A 43 25.03 -21.86 19.75
C THR A 43 25.76 -20.70 19.08
N VAL A 44 26.58 -20.02 19.87
CA VAL A 44 27.48 -18.97 19.41
C VAL A 44 28.66 -19.63 18.71
N LEU A 45 28.79 -19.48 17.41
CA LEU A 45 30.02 -19.77 16.68
C LEU A 45 30.82 -18.49 16.50
N LYS A 46 31.93 -18.38 17.25
CA LYS A 46 33.00 -17.42 16.97
C LYS A 46 33.77 -17.91 15.77
N THR A 47 33.85 -17.10 14.70
CA THR A 47 34.74 -17.33 13.58
C THR A 47 35.89 -16.32 13.65
N GLU A 48 37.11 -16.80 13.86
CA GLU A 48 38.34 -16.02 13.77
C GLU A 48 38.65 -15.73 12.30
N ILE A 49 38.99 -14.47 12.00
CA ILE A 49 39.45 -14.04 10.68
C ILE A 49 40.95 -14.16 10.66
N SER A 50 41.44 -15.06 9.81
CA SER A 50 42.86 -15.17 9.45
C SER A 50 43.12 -14.32 8.21
N THR A 51 44.03 -13.34 8.34
CA THR A 51 44.55 -12.53 7.24
C THR A 51 45.73 -13.24 6.59
N SER A 52 45.69 -13.48 5.27
CA SER A 52 46.89 -13.75 4.47
C SER A 52 46.89 -12.89 3.21
N HIS A 53 47.93 -12.07 3.10
CA HIS A 53 48.31 -11.31 1.91
C HIS A 53 48.90 -12.24 0.84
N SER A 54 48.57 -12.03 -0.43
CA SER A 54 49.49 -12.29 -1.55
C SER A 54 49.13 -11.39 -2.74
N ASP A 55 50.12 -10.60 -3.12
CA ASP A 55 50.16 -9.79 -4.34
C ASP A 55 50.32 -10.63 -5.60
N THR A 56 49.63 -10.31 -6.68
CA THR A 56 50.14 -10.26 -8.06
C THR A 56 49.16 -9.59 -9.01
N PRO A 57 49.60 -8.70 -9.94
CA PRO A 57 48.74 -7.94 -10.83
C PRO A 57 48.55 -8.63 -12.19
N GLY A 58 47.39 -8.55 -12.76
CA GLY A 58 47.14 -8.98 -14.14
C GLY A 58 45.69 -9.09 -14.54
N ASN A 59 45.31 -8.25 -15.53
CA ASN A 59 44.09 -8.28 -16.34
C ASN A 59 42.87 -7.45 -15.89
N ALA A 60 43.02 -6.16 -16.09
CA ALA A 60 41.92 -5.27 -16.38
C ALA A 60 41.58 -5.43 -17.87
N VAL A 61 40.48 -6.06 -18.24
CA VAL A 61 39.58 -5.88 -19.40
C VAL A 61 38.67 -7.15 -19.48
N GLN A 62 37.64 -7.22 -18.69
CA GLN A 62 36.41 -7.99 -18.96
C GLN A 62 35.47 -7.99 -17.72
N ALA A 63 35.03 -6.83 -17.28
CA ALA A 63 34.02 -6.70 -16.18
C ALA A 63 33.07 -5.53 -16.43
N ILE A 64 32.52 -5.40 -17.65
CA ILE A 64 31.49 -4.38 -17.96
C ILE A 64 30.15 -5.03 -18.30
N ALA A 65 29.89 -6.28 -17.98
CA ALA A 65 28.67 -6.96 -18.35
C ALA A 65 27.90 -7.61 -17.19
N THR A 66 28.19 -7.30 -15.92
CA THR A 66 27.39 -7.81 -14.77
C THR A 66 27.40 -6.84 -13.59
N LEU A 67 27.23 -5.55 -13.84
CA LEU A 67 26.87 -4.57 -12.81
C LEU A 67 25.34 -4.49 -12.72
N ASP A 68 24.70 -5.64 -12.58
CA ASP A 68 23.34 -5.73 -12.15
C ASP A 68 23.34 -5.67 -10.62
N ALA A 69 23.03 -4.46 -10.10
CA ALA A 69 22.39 -4.22 -8.82
C ALA A 69 22.96 -4.89 -7.55
N GLN A 70 24.25 -5.13 -7.45
CA GLN A 70 24.84 -5.25 -6.13
C GLN A 70 25.15 -3.85 -5.59
N SER A 71 24.12 -3.33 -4.89
CA SER A 71 24.23 -2.43 -3.75
C SER A 71 25.40 -1.44 -3.79
N LEU A 72 25.19 -0.26 -4.36
CA LEU A 72 25.83 0.92 -3.85
C LEU A 72 25.06 1.42 -2.58
N VAL A 73 24.82 0.55 -1.63
CA VAL A 73 24.71 0.94 -0.24
C VAL A 73 26.14 1.04 0.26
N LEU A 74 26.84 2.08 -0.11
CA LEU A 74 28.00 2.50 0.65
C LEU A 74 27.45 2.87 2.04
N PRO A 75 28.04 2.40 3.16
CA PRO A 75 27.78 2.97 4.46
C PRO A 75 28.21 4.45 4.37
N GLY A 76 27.31 5.26 3.86
CA GLY A 76 27.50 6.71 3.84
C GLY A 76 27.47 7.19 5.28
N THR A 77 28.33 8.16 5.60
CA THR A 77 28.24 8.94 6.83
C THR A 77 26.77 9.24 7.10
N PRO A 78 26.23 8.93 8.28
CA PRO A 78 24.83 9.21 8.60
C PRO A 78 24.52 10.67 8.27
N ILE A 79 23.67 10.90 7.29
CA ILE A 79 23.16 12.23 7.03
C ILE A 79 22.26 12.53 8.23
N THR A 80 22.63 13.50 9.05
CA THR A 80 21.81 13.85 10.21
C THR A 80 20.43 14.32 9.78
N PRO A 81 19.36 14.06 10.54
CA PRO A 81 17.99 14.52 10.23
C PRO A 81 17.91 16.03 9.98
N SER A 82 18.81 16.84 10.59
CA SER A 82 18.91 18.29 10.36
C SER A 82 19.36 18.68 8.96
N GLN A 83 19.91 17.77 8.16
CA GLN A 83 20.25 17.99 6.75
C GLN A 83 19.10 17.71 5.77
N ALA A 84 17.98 17.14 6.23
CA ALA A 84 16.74 17.17 5.49
C ALA A 84 16.28 18.64 5.42
N ILE A 85 16.39 19.28 4.25
CA ILE A 85 15.94 20.66 4.06
C ILE A 85 14.46 20.70 4.36
N ILE A 86 14.10 21.23 5.54
CA ILE A 86 12.71 21.45 5.92
C ILE A 86 12.22 22.63 5.07
N SER A 87 11.40 22.35 4.06
CA SER A 87 10.74 23.40 3.30
C SER A 87 9.73 24.09 4.22
N LYS A 88 9.91 25.39 4.42
CA LYS A 88 8.96 26.25 5.15
C LYS A 88 7.82 26.73 4.25
N THR A 89 7.92 26.49 2.93
CA THR A 89 6.92 26.92 1.95
C THR A 89 5.79 25.88 1.89
N PRO A 90 4.52 26.30 1.91
CA PRO A 90 3.40 25.40 1.68
C PRO A 90 3.59 24.63 0.38
N TYR A 91 3.36 23.33 0.42
CA TYR A 91 3.39 22.53 -0.80
C TYR A 91 2.11 22.78 -1.60
N ILE A 92 2.28 23.28 -2.79
CA ILE A 92 1.22 23.36 -3.80
C ILE A 92 1.66 22.46 -4.94
N ALA A 93 0.86 21.41 -5.24
CA ALA A 93 1.16 20.50 -6.33
C ALA A 93 1.15 21.26 -7.66
N PRO A 94 2.19 21.13 -8.48
CA PRO A 94 2.18 21.71 -9.82
C PRO A 94 1.06 21.08 -10.66
N GLY A 95 0.32 21.91 -11.38
CA GLY A 95 -0.72 21.44 -12.31
C GLY A 95 -2.07 21.08 -11.69
N VAL A 96 -2.34 21.56 -10.46
CA VAL A 96 -3.70 21.49 -9.87
C VAL A 96 -4.70 22.29 -10.71
N GLY A 97 -5.96 21.86 -10.72
CA GLY A 97 -7.07 22.52 -11.42
C GLY A 97 -7.93 21.52 -12.19
N THR A 98 -8.75 22.03 -13.09
CA THR A 98 -9.68 21.21 -13.90
C THR A 98 -8.95 20.09 -14.62
N LEU A 99 -9.52 18.88 -14.54
CA LEU A 99 -8.98 17.73 -15.25
C LEU A 99 -9.07 17.92 -16.76
N THR A 100 -8.05 17.50 -17.47
CA THR A 100 -8.09 17.39 -18.93
C THR A 100 -9.07 16.28 -19.36
N PRO A 101 -9.52 16.27 -20.63
CA PRO A 101 -10.34 15.16 -21.16
C PRO A 101 -9.68 13.78 -20.97
N GLU A 102 -8.36 13.71 -21.12
CA GLU A 102 -7.59 12.48 -20.90
C GLU A 102 -7.63 12.04 -19.43
N GLU A 103 -7.41 12.94 -18.49
CA GLU A 103 -7.48 12.64 -17.06
C GLU A 103 -8.89 12.28 -16.60
N THR A 104 -9.91 12.92 -17.17
CA THR A 104 -11.31 12.54 -16.96
C THR A 104 -11.57 11.13 -17.46
N ALA A 105 -11.06 10.76 -18.61
CA ALA A 105 -11.17 9.39 -19.14
C ALA A 105 -10.44 8.37 -18.25
N ILE A 106 -9.29 8.75 -17.66
CA ILE A 106 -8.57 7.89 -16.70
C ILE A 106 -9.42 7.66 -15.45
N ALA A 107 -10.10 8.69 -14.93
CA ALA A 107 -10.98 8.55 -13.78
C ALA A 107 -12.18 7.63 -14.08
N HIS A 108 -12.85 7.80 -15.21
CA HIS A 108 -13.91 6.90 -15.65
C HIS A 108 -13.44 5.45 -15.78
N GLN A 109 -12.26 5.26 -16.34
CA GLN A 109 -11.64 3.93 -16.46
C GLN A 109 -11.39 3.27 -15.10
N ALA A 110 -10.85 4.00 -14.12
CA ALA A 110 -10.63 3.50 -12.78
C ALA A 110 -11.95 3.12 -12.06
N TRP A 111 -13.03 3.89 -12.31
CA TRP A 111 -14.34 3.58 -11.74
C TRP A 111 -14.95 2.27 -12.25
N LEU A 112 -14.55 1.75 -13.44
CA LEU A 112 -15.03 0.46 -13.94
C LEU A 112 -14.72 -0.69 -12.99
N TYR A 113 -13.58 -0.64 -12.28
CA TYR A 113 -13.25 -1.62 -11.26
C TYR A 113 -14.33 -1.70 -10.19
N PHE A 114 -14.73 -0.56 -9.62
CA PHE A 114 -15.72 -0.48 -8.55
C PHE A 114 -17.11 -0.90 -9.01
N ARG A 115 -17.51 -0.55 -10.22
CA ARG A 115 -18.80 -1.01 -10.79
C ARG A 115 -18.91 -2.53 -10.86
N ARG A 116 -17.80 -3.24 -11.09
CA ARG A 116 -17.76 -4.70 -11.20
C ARG A 116 -17.67 -5.43 -9.87
N ASN A 117 -16.96 -4.83 -8.94
CA ASN A 117 -16.55 -5.50 -7.70
C ASN A 117 -17.34 -5.02 -6.47
N TRP A 118 -18.33 -4.17 -6.67
CA TRP A 118 -19.25 -3.74 -5.62
C TRP A 118 -20.25 -4.85 -5.29
N ASN A 119 -20.35 -5.19 -4.01
CA ASN A 119 -21.35 -6.14 -3.54
C ASN A 119 -22.57 -5.39 -3.00
N ASP A 120 -23.70 -5.45 -3.69
CA ASP A 120 -24.90 -4.69 -3.31
C ASP A 120 -25.51 -5.19 -2.00
N SER A 121 -25.34 -6.45 -1.63
CA SER A 121 -25.88 -7.01 -0.39
C SER A 121 -25.15 -6.52 0.86
N THR A 122 -23.84 -6.32 0.78
CA THR A 122 -23.01 -5.87 1.89
C THR A 122 -22.54 -4.42 1.76
N GLY A 123 -22.54 -3.86 0.55
CA GLY A 123 -21.94 -2.56 0.26
C GLY A 123 -20.41 -2.58 0.27
N LEU A 124 -19.78 -3.76 0.41
CA LEU A 124 -18.33 -3.89 0.38
C LEU A 124 -17.83 -4.12 -1.05
N VAL A 125 -16.57 -3.77 -1.28
CA VAL A 125 -15.89 -3.93 -2.58
C VAL A 125 -14.81 -4.99 -2.45
N ASN A 126 -14.73 -5.91 -3.40
CA ASN A 126 -13.63 -6.88 -3.43
C ASN A 126 -12.28 -6.17 -3.50
N SER A 127 -11.28 -6.66 -2.77
CA SER A 127 -9.91 -6.14 -2.83
C SER A 127 -9.24 -6.43 -4.18
N VAL A 128 -9.53 -7.60 -4.77
CA VAL A 128 -9.00 -8.04 -6.07
C VAL A 128 -10.16 -8.44 -6.98
N ASP A 129 -10.07 -8.15 -8.30
CA ASP A 129 -11.12 -8.45 -9.27
C ASP A 129 -11.54 -9.92 -9.25
N GLY A 130 -12.84 -10.15 -9.07
CA GLY A 130 -13.43 -11.48 -9.05
C GLY A 130 -13.11 -12.34 -7.82
N PHE A 131 -12.37 -11.82 -6.82
CA PHE A 131 -12.03 -12.53 -5.60
C PHE A 131 -12.75 -11.90 -4.40
N THR A 132 -13.67 -12.65 -3.76
CA THR A 132 -14.59 -12.15 -2.74
C THR A 132 -13.92 -11.94 -1.37
N SER A 133 -12.76 -11.32 -1.35
CA SER A 133 -11.98 -10.95 -0.17
C SER A 133 -11.95 -9.44 -0.01
N VAL A 134 -11.92 -8.96 1.21
CA VAL A 134 -11.83 -7.53 1.52
C VAL A 134 -11.01 -7.28 2.78
N THR A 135 -10.12 -6.28 2.73
CA THR A 135 -9.40 -5.71 3.87
C THR A 135 -9.96 -4.34 4.21
N MET A 136 -9.65 -3.83 5.40
CA MET A 136 -10.06 -2.47 5.77
C MET A 136 -9.25 -1.41 5.01
N TRP A 137 -8.03 -1.72 4.57
CA TRP A 137 -7.26 -0.87 3.68
C TRP A 137 -7.95 -0.65 2.34
N ASP A 138 -8.41 -1.74 1.71
CA ASP A 138 -9.12 -1.67 0.43
C ASP A 138 -10.51 -1.05 0.55
N GLN A 139 -11.19 -1.24 1.71
CA GLN A 139 -12.45 -0.53 1.95
C GLN A 139 -12.26 0.96 2.14
N ALA A 140 -11.17 1.40 2.76
CA ALA A 140 -10.83 2.83 2.80
C ALA A 140 -10.58 3.36 1.39
N ALA A 141 -9.87 2.61 0.53
CA ALA A 141 -9.70 2.94 -0.89
C ALA A 141 -11.04 2.98 -1.65
N ALA A 142 -12.00 2.10 -1.31
CA ALA A 142 -13.33 2.10 -1.91
C ALA A 142 -14.17 3.33 -1.49
N ILE A 143 -14.06 3.78 -0.23
CA ILE A 143 -14.66 5.03 0.22
C ILE A 143 -14.04 6.21 -0.53
N ALA A 144 -12.70 6.26 -0.62
CA ALA A 144 -11.97 7.26 -1.38
C ALA A 144 -12.44 7.34 -2.83
N ALA A 145 -12.53 6.17 -3.48
CA ALA A 145 -12.98 6.05 -4.86
C ALA A 145 -14.43 6.52 -5.05
N LEU A 146 -15.33 6.14 -4.14
CA LEU A 146 -16.75 6.54 -4.22
C LEU A 146 -16.92 8.06 -4.03
N VAL A 147 -16.18 8.65 -3.08
CA VAL A 147 -16.15 10.11 -2.88
C VAL A 147 -15.56 10.77 -4.14
N SER A 148 -14.46 10.25 -4.67
CA SER A 148 -13.85 10.79 -5.88
C SER A 148 -14.77 10.70 -7.08
N ALA A 149 -15.43 9.57 -7.29
CA ALA A 149 -16.40 9.40 -8.38
C ALA A 149 -17.59 10.35 -8.26
N ARG A 150 -18.05 10.65 -7.03
CA ARG A 150 -19.11 11.64 -6.77
C ARG A 150 -18.66 13.06 -7.11
N GLU A 151 -17.51 13.46 -6.62
CA GLU A 151 -16.99 14.83 -6.81
C GLU A 151 -16.50 15.09 -8.24
N LEU A 152 -16.09 14.05 -8.95
CA LEU A 152 -15.73 14.09 -10.38
C LEU A 152 -16.96 13.92 -11.30
N ASN A 153 -18.18 13.87 -10.76
CA ASN A 153 -19.44 13.68 -11.50
C ASN A 153 -19.52 12.37 -12.31
N ILE A 154 -18.82 11.32 -11.88
CA ILE A 154 -18.86 9.98 -12.48
C ILE A 154 -20.07 9.19 -12.00
N VAL A 155 -20.47 9.40 -10.72
CA VAL A 155 -21.69 8.81 -10.14
C VAL A 155 -22.68 9.88 -9.72
N SER A 156 -23.98 9.56 -9.79
CA SER A 156 -25.05 10.45 -9.36
C SER A 156 -25.06 10.61 -7.83
N ALA A 157 -25.74 11.66 -7.34
CA ALA A 157 -25.94 11.84 -5.90
C ALA A 157 -26.70 10.66 -5.28
N SER A 158 -27.72 10.16 -5.95
CA SER A 158 -28.54 9.05 -5.45
C SER A 158 -27.74 7.73 -5.40
N GLU A 159 -26.91 7.44 -6.39
CA GLU A 159 -26.01 6.26 -6.38
C GLU A 159 -24.99 6.38 -5.24
N PHE A 160 -24.38 7.56 -5.09
CA PHE A 160 -23.42 7.81 -4.01
C PHE A 160 -24.07 7.59 -2.64
N GLU A 161 -25.27 8.18 -2.40
CA GLU A 161 -25.97 8.05 -1.13
C GLU A 161 -26.34 6.61 -0.80
N ALA A 162 -26.85 5.87 -1.79
CA ALA A 162 -27.22 4.47 -1.60
C ALA A 162 -25.99 3.61 -1.26
N LYS A 163 -24.90 3.74 -2.03
CA LYS A 163 -23.67 2.96 -1.85
C LYS A 163 -22.97 3.30 -0.53
N MET A 164 -22.78 4.58 -0.24
CA MET A 164 -22.13 5.02 1.01
C MET A 164 -22.97 4.63 2.22
N GLY A 165 -24.28 4.85 2.15
CA GLY A 165 -25.20 4.49 3.23
C GLY A 165 -25.16 3.00 3.56
N LYS A 166 -25.12 2.13 2.55
CA LYS A 166 -25.04 0.68 2.72
C LYS A 166 -23.70 0.24 3.31
N MET A 167 -22.59 0.77 2.78
CA MET A 167 -21.23 0.46 3.29
C MET A 167 -21.10 0.86 4.76
N LEU A 168 -21.50 2.06 5.13
CA LEU A 168 -21.42 2.53 6.52
C LEU A 168 -22.32 1.69 7.46
N GLN A 169 -23.51 1.29 7.00
CA GLN A 169 -24.36 0.37 7.75
C GLN A 169 -23.66 -0.96 8.04
N THR A 170 -22.99 -1.52 7.03
CA THR A 170 -22.23 -2.76 7.18
C THR A 170 -21.06 -2.59 8.15
N LEU A 171 -20.27 -1.54 8.01
CA LEU A 171 -19.14 -1.25 8.91
C LEU A 171 -19.59 -1.07 10.37
N ALA A 172 -20.80 -0.53 10.61
CA ALA A 172 -21.36 -0.33 11.94
C ALA A 172 -21.92 -1.62 12.58
N SER A 173 -22.08 -2.71 11.83
CA SER A 173 -22.71 -3.93 12.33
C SER A 173 -21.96 -5.22 12.01
N MET A 174 -20.85 -5.15 11.24
CA MET A 174 -20.07 -6.32 10.85
C MET A 174 -19.48 -7.05 12.07
N PRO A 175 -19.27 -8.38 11.99
CA PRO A 175 -18.58 -9.10 13.04
C PRO A 175 -17.18 -8.56 13.29
N LEU A 176 -16.78 -8.42 14.55
CA LEU A 176 -15.45 -7.94 14.93
C LEU A 176 -14.60 -9.08 15.50
N TYR A 177 -13.29 -9.01 15.30
CA TYR A 177 -12.33 -9.84 16.00
C TYR A 177 -12.51 -9.65 17.52
N LYS A 178 -12.82 -10.73 18.21
CA LYS A 178 -13.11 -10.74 19.67
C LYS A 178 -14.09 -9.63 20.14
N ARG A 179 -14.95 -9.12 19.28
CA ARG A 179 -15.84 -7.96 19.52
C ARG A 179 -15.08 -6.66 19.80
N GLU A 180 -13.86 -6.53 19.35
CA GLU A 180 -13.02 -5.35 19.59
C GLU A 180 -12.90 -4.48 18.33
N LEU A 181 -12.30 -5.01 17.27
CA LEU A 181 -11.99 -4.28 16.04
C LEU A 181 -12.21 -5.16 14.81
N PRO A 182 -12.37 -4.59 13.62
CA PRO A 182 -12.47 -5.37 12.40
C PRO A 182 -11.33 -6.37 12.22
N ASN A 183 -11.66 -7.61 11.85
CA ASN A 183 -10.67 -8.59 11.45
C ASN A 183 -9.91 -8.09 10.20
N LYS A 184 -8.67 -8.52 9.98
CA LYS A 184 -7.86 -8.06 8.84
C LYS A 184 -8.52 -8.34 7.50
N VAL A 185 -9.23 -9.47 7.38
CA VAL A 185 -9.85 -9.93 6.14
C VAL A 185 -11.26 -10.46 6.39
N TYR A 186 -12.15 -10.16 5.46
CA TYR A 186 -13.50 -10.73 5.42
C TYR A 186 -13.81 -11.29 4.05
N ASN A 187 -14.74 -12.24 4.00
CA ASN A 187 -15.45 -12.53 2.77
C ASN A 187 -16.42 -11.36 2.50
N SER A 188 -16.27 -10.71 1.34
CA SER A 188 -17.03 -9.50 0.99
C SER A 188 -18.53 -9.72 0.81
N GLN A 189 -18.96 -10.96 0.55
CA GLN A 189 -20.37 -11.32 0.34
C GLN A 189 -21.06 -11.73 1.64
N THR A 190 -20.36 -12.46 2.51
CA THR A 190 -20.95 -13.07 3.71
C THR A 190 -20.61 -12.38 5.01
N LEU A 191 -19.64 -11.44 5.00
CA LEU A 191 -19.07 -10.75 6.17
C LEU A 191 -18.41 -11.72 7.17
N VAL A 192 -18.14 -12.95 6.79
CA VAL A 192 -17.43 -13.90 7.64
C VAL A 192 -15.97 -13.47 7.75
N PRO A 193 -15.41 -13.32 8.97
CA PRO A 193 -13.97 -13.15 9.15
C PRO A 193 -13.23 -14.37 8.60
N VAL A 194 -12.23 -14.13 7.76
CA VAL A 194 -11.47 -15.18 7.07
C VAL A 194 -9.98 -14.88 7.12
N ASN A 195 -9.17 -15.82 6.64
CA ASN A 195 -7.75 -15.58 6.40
C ASN A 195 -7.51 -15.21 4.92
N TYR A 196 -6.38 -14.60 4.63
CA TYR A 196 -5.96 -14.31 3.25
C TYR A 196 -6.01 -15.59 2.40
N GLY A 197 -6.83 -15.55 1.32
CA GLY A 197 -6.98 -16.64 0.36
C GLY A 197 -7.68 -17.92 0.85
N GLN A 198 -8.23 -17.95 2.06
CA GLN A 198 -9.07 -19.05 2.57
C GLN A 198 -10.48 -18.53 2.89
N LEU A 199 -11.25 -18.23 1.85
CA LEU A 199 -12.54 -17.55 1.99
C LEU A 199 -13.69 -18.43 2.48
N GLU A 200 -13.50 -19.75 2.45
CA GLU A 200 -14.53 -20.73 2.80
C GLU A 200 -14.59 -21.03 4.31
N LYS A 201 -13.50 -20.74 5.02
CA LYS A 201 -13.38 -21.08 6.44
C LYS A 201 -13.35 -19.83 7.29
N LYS A 202 -14.24 -19.77 8.29
CA LYS A 202 -14.17 -18.74 9.33
C LYS A 202 -12.83 -18.81 10.04
N GLU A 203 -12.09 -17.70 10.05
CA GLU A 203 -10.82 -17.57 10.75
C GLU A 203 -10.61 -16.11 11.22
N GLU A 204 -10.41 -15.94 12.51
CA GLU A 204 -10.12 -14.65 13.10
C GLU A 204 -8.60 -14.50 13.24
N ILE A 205 -8.01 -13.52 12.52
CA ILE A 205 -6.54 -13.34 12.41
C ILE A 205 -6.03 -12.03 13.02
N GLY A 206 -6.91 -11.28 13.71
CA GLY A 206 -6.57 -10.01 14.32
C GLY A 206 -6.92 -8.79 13.47
N TRP A 207 -6.50 -7.62 13.90
CA TRP A 207 -6.71 -6.34 13.19
C TRP A 207 -5.38 -5.68 12.81
N SER A 208 -5.46 -4.72 11.86
CA SER A 208 -4.36 -3.84 11.46
C SER A 208 -4.68 -2.41 11.87
N ALA A 209 -3.80 -1.79 12.67
CA ALA A 209 -3.91 -0.37 13.01
C ALA A 209 -3.59 0.54 11.81
N ILE A 210 -2.77 0.07 10.88
CA ILE A 210 -2.46 0.77 9.62
C ILE A 210 -3.70 0.89 8.75
N ASP A 211 -4.40 -0.23 8.52
CA ASP A 211 -5.62 -0.25 7.72
C ASP A 211 -6.71 0.66 8.32
N LEU A 212 -6.88 0.55 9.64
CA LEU A 212 -7.88 1.33 10.35
C LEU A 212 -7.50 2.82 10.46
N GLY A 213 -6.21 3.15 10.41
CA GLY A 213 -5.74 4.53 10.32
C GLY A 213 -6.14 5.20 9.00
N ARG A 214 -5.98 4.51 7.86
CA ARG A 214 -6.49 4.99 6.56
C ARG A 214 -8.01 5.10 6.56
N MET A 215 -8.70 4.09 7.08
CA MET A 215 -10.15 4.10 7.22
C MET A 215 -10.62 5.31 8.04
N ALA A 216 -9.93 5.63 9.14
CA ALA A 216 -10.24 6.78 9.99
C ALA A 216 -10.17 8.11 9.24
N ILE A 217 -9.19 8.31 8.34
CA ILE A 217 -9.10 9.50 7.49
C ILE A 217 -10.38 9.64 6.66
N TRP A 218 -10.76 8.60 5.94
CA TRP A 218 -11.88 8.67 5.02
C TRP A 218 -13.23 8.75 5.72
N LEU A 219 -13.41 8.07 6.85
CA LEU A 219 -14.62 8.26 7.69
C LEU A 219 -14.74 9.70 8.18
N LYS A 220 -13.63 10.35 8.55
CA LYS A 220 -13.63 11.75 8.98
C LYS A 220 -14.00 12.70 7.85
N ILE A 221 -13.43 12.48 6.66
CA ILE A 221 -13.75 13.26 5.44
C ILE A 221 -15.24 13.13 5.11
N VAL A 222 -15.77 11.89 5.04
CA VAL A 222 -17.18 11.64 4.70
C VAL A 222 -18.11 12.28 5.71
N GLY A 223 -17.86 12.14 7.02
CA GLY A 223 -18.70 12.72 8.06
C GLY A 223 -18.79 14.24 8.02
N ALA A 224 -17.67 14.89 7.75
CA ALA A 224 -17.61 16.34 7.69
C ALA A 224 -18.16 16.91 6.37
N LYS A 225 -17.85 16.27 5.24
CA LYS A 225 -18.27 16.74 3.90
C LYS A 225 -19.73 16.42 3.60
N TYR A 226 -20.25 15.31 4.13
CA TYR A 226 -21.61 14.82 3.88
C TYR A 226 -22.36 14.60 5.20
N PRO A 227 -22.89 15.66 5.82
CA PRO A 227 -23.50 15.61 7.17
C PRO A 227 -24.60 14.57 7.33
N GLN A 228 -25.30 14.19 6.24
CA GLN A 228 -26.32 13.15 6.26
C GLN A 228 -25.80 11.77 6.68
N PHE A 229 -24.47 11.55 6.65
CA PHE A 229 -23.85 10.30 7.09
C PHE A 229 -23.26 10.36 8.50
N GLN A 230 -23.28 11.52 9.16
CA GLN A 230 -22.61 11.71 10.45
C GLN A 230 -23.03 10.66 11.49
N SER A 231 -24.34 10.43 11.65
CA SER A 231 -24.85 9.44 12.61
C SER A 231 -24.42 7.99 12.30
N LYS A 232 -24.31 7.64 11.02
CA LYS A 232 -23.84 6.32 10.60
C LYS A 232 -22.34 6.15 10.90
N ILE A 233 -21.54 7.19 10.69
CA ILE A 233 -20.11 7.20 10.98
C ILE A 233 -19.85 7.14 12.49
N GLU A 234 -20.63 7.86 13.28
CA GLU A 234 -20.60 7.75 14.74
C GLU A 234 -20.92 6.32 15.20
N ALA A 235 -21.91 5.66 14.57
CA ALA A 235 -22.24 4.27 14.86
C ALA A 235 -21.07 3.32 14.50
N VAL A 236 -20.37 3.54 13.39
CA VAL A 236 -19.15 2.78 13.06
C VAL A 236 -18.09 2.97 14.14
N TRP A 237 -17.81 4.22 14.50
CA TRP A 237 -16.75 4.55 15.46
C TRP A 237 -17.05 4.04 16.87
N GLN A 238 -18.33 4.02 17.28
CA GLN A 238 -18.79 3.47 18.56
C GLN A 238 -18.80 1.94 18.59
N HIS A 239 -19.03 1.30 17.43
CA HIS A 239 -18.98 -0.16 17.31
C HIS A 239 -17.57 -0.71 17.54
N TRP A 240 -16.55 0.06 17.17
CA TRP A 240 -15.14 -0.35 17.25
C TRP A 240 -14.47 0.11 18.56
N GLN A 241 -13.74 -0.76 19.22
CA GLN A 241 -12.93 -0.41 20.41
C GLN A 241 -11.64 0.29 19.99
N VAL A 242 -11.77 1.49 19.40
CA VAL A 242 -10.66 2.23 18.76
C VAL A 242 -9.49 2.54 19.67
N GLN A 243 -9.70 2.57 20.99
CA GLN A 243 -8.61 2.78 21.98
C GLN A 243 -7.57 1.64 21.95
N ARG A 244 -7.94 0.46 21.41
CA ARG A 244 -7.04 -0.68 21.21
C ARG A 244 -6.00 -0.44 20.12
N LEU A 245 -6.22 0.53 19.23
CA LEU A 245 -5.31 0.86 18.14
C LEU A 245 -4.03 1.56 18.58
N THR A 246 -4.00 2.07 19.83
CA THR A 246 -2.86 2.84 20.33
C THR A 246 -2.46 2.42 21.74
N LYS A 247 -1.16 2.47 22.01
CA LYS A 247 -0.60 2.27 23.34
C LYS A 247 0.68 3.11 23.47
N ASN A 248 0.77 3.91 24.54
CA ASN A 248 1.93 4.78 24.82
C ASN A 248 2.31 5.70 23.64
N GLY A 249 1.32 6.15 22.87
CA GLY A 249 1.54 7.04 21.71
C GLY A 249 2.02 6.33 20.44
N GLN A 250 2.11 5.01 20.44
CA GLN A 250 2.42 4.17 19.28
C GLN A 250 1.17 3.47 18.75
N MET A 251 1.22 2.99 17.52
CA MET A 251 0.16 2.17 16.90
C MET A 251 0.37 0.69 17.21
N TYR A 252 -0.73 -0.03 17.44
CA TYR A 252 -0.71 -1.45 17.76
C TYR A 252 -1.73 -2.22 16.92
N GLY A 253 -1.23 -3.26 16.27
CA GLY A 253 -2.03 -4.28 15.58
C GLY A 253 -2.05 -5.59 16.37
N THR A 254 -2.91 -6.50 15.93
CA THR A 254 -3.02 -7.84 16.50
C THR A 254 -2.83 -8.88 15.41
N ALA A 255 -2.11 -9.96 15.73
CA ALA A 255 -1.98 -11.13 14.90
C ALA A 255 -2.25 -12.38 15.72
N VAL A 256 -2.84 -13.41 15.10
CA VAL A 256 -3.00 -14.73 15.72
C VAL A 256 -1.96 -15.68 15.12
N ILE A 257 -1.01 -16.09 15.94
CA ILE A 257 0.08 -16.99 15.53
C ILE A 257 -0.01 -18.26 16.37
N ASN A 258 -0.19 -19.41 15.71
CA ASN A 258 -0.38 -20.70 16.37
C ASN A 258 -1.51 -20.66 17.43
N GLY A 259 -2.64 -20.02 17.10
CA GLY A 259 -3.79 -19.88 17.98
C GLY A 259 -3.58 -18.90 19.15
N LYS A 260 -2.44 -18.23 19.23
CA LYS A 260 -2.13 -17.25 20.29
C LYS A 260 -2.15 -15.84 19.71
N GLU A 261 -2.90 -14.97 20.37
CA GLU A 261 -2.89 -13.54 20.05
C GLU A 261 -1.54 -12.90 20.39
N GLN A 262 -1.07 -12.08 19.49
CA GLN A 262 0.07 -11.20 19.68
C GLN A 262 -0.38 -9.77 19.41
N TYR A 263 -0.21 -8.90 20.38
CA TYR A 263 -0.52 -7.48 20.33
C TYR A 263 0.80 -6.71 20.18
N ASN A 264 1.12 -6.30 18.97
CA ASN A 264 2.44 -5.79 18.59
C ASN A 264 2.36 -4.35 18.09
N GLN A 265 3.44 -3.60 18.31
CA GLN A 265 3.63 -2.32 17.63
C GLN A 265 3.60 -2.54 16.11
N GLU A 266 2.81 -1.76 15.40
CA GLU A 266 2.59 -1.89 13.97
C GLU A 266 3.03 -0.63 13.24
N GLY A 267 3.66 -0.84 12.08
CA GLY A 267 4.09 0.22 11.19
C GLY A 267 5.58 0.53 11.25
N ARG A 268 6.05 1.08 10.15
CA ARG A 268 7.40 1.61 9.92
C ARG A 268 7.28 2.95 9.22
N LEU A 269 8.39 3.66 9.12
CA LEU A 269 8.45 4.98 8.49
C LEU A 269 7.68 5.02 7.16
N GLY A 270 6.81 5.98 7.03
CA GLY A 270 5.87 6.12 5.93
C GLY A 270 4.47 5.67 6.36
N TYR A 271 4.16 4.39 6.34
CA TYR A 271 2.83 3.88 6.70
C TYR A 271 2.42 4.14 8.15
N GLU A 272 3.34 3.98 9.11
CA GLU A 272 3.06 4.28 10.51
C GLU A 272 2.60 5.73 10.69
N ASN A 273 3.37 6.64 10.11
CA ASN A 273 3.13 8.07 10.28
C ASN A 273 1.84 8.51 9.57
N TYR A 274 1.61 8.02 8.33
CA TYR A 274 0.40 8.29 7.56
C TYR A 274 -0.86 7.80 8.30
N ALA A 275 -0.88 6.52 8.70
CA ALA A 275 -2.02 5.94 9.39
C ALA A 275 -2.25 6.56 10.78
N ALA A 276 -1.17 6.89 11.50
CA ALA A 276 -1.24 7.60 12.78
C ALA A 276 -1.92 8.98 12.65
N TYR A 277 -1.72 9.67 11.52
CA TYR A 277 -2.43 10.93 11.28
C TYR A 277 -3.95 10.73 11.25
N GLY A 278 -4.41 9.65 10.63
CA GLY A 278 -5.83 9.27 10.65
C GLY A 278 -6.38 9.10 12.06
N LEU A 279 -5.64 8.43 12.94
CA LEU A 279 -6.05 8.25 14.34
C LEU A 279 -5.98 9.56 15.14
N LYS A 280 -5.00 10.42 14.86
CA LYS A 280 -4.86 11.74 15.49
C LYS A 280 -6.09 12.63 15.26
N ILE A 281 -6.62 12.69 14.05
CA ILE A 281 -7.78 13.56 13.75
C ILE A 281 -9.08 13.11 14.45
N TRP A 282 -9.07 11.92 15.06
CA TRP A 282 -10.12 11.41 15.96
C TRP A 282 -9.74 11.53 17.44
N GLY A 283 -8.63 12.19 17.76
CA GLY A 283 -8.22 12.47 19.14
C GLY A 283 -7.45 11.35 19.85
N LEU A 284 -7.03 10.29 19.14
CA LEU A 284 -6.21 9.24 19.75
C LEU A 284 -4.77 9.74 19.98
N ASN A 285 -4.14 9.24 21.06
CA ASN A 285 -2.74 9.54 21.33
C ASN A 285 -1.82 8.70 20.44
N VAL A 286 -1.20 9.34 19.46
CA VAL A 286 -0.25 8.74 18.50
C VAL A 286 1.04 9.57 18.41
N LYS A 287 1.39 10.28 19.47
CA LYS A 287 2.54 11.21 19.48
C LYS A 287 3.85 10.54 19.08
N GLN A 288 4.08 9.30 19.49
CA GLN A 288 5.30 8.56 19.15
C GLN A 288 5.26 8.08 17.69
N ALA A 289 4.12 7.57 17.22
CA ALA A 289 3.94 7.12 15.85
C ALA A 289 4.09 8.27 14.82
N LEU A 290 3.79 9.51 15.22
CA LEU A 290 3.97 10.70 14.38
C LEU A 290 5.39 11.30 14.46
N ASN A 291 6.30 10.69 15.20
CA ASN A 291 7.68 11.18 15.27
C ASN A 291 8.50 10.61 14.11
N TYR A 292 8.52 11.32 13.00
CA TYR A 292 9.27 10.95 11.79
C TYR A 292 10.80 10.85 11.98
N GLN A 293 11.33 11.29 13.11
CA GLN A 293 12.78 11.35 13.37
C GLN A 293 13.29 10.23 14.27
N SER A 294 12.41 9.56 15.02
CA SER A 294 12.82 8.65 16.10
C SER A 294 13.63 7.44 15.64
N HIS A 295 13.37 6.97 14.40
CA HIS A 295 13.98 5.74 13.87
C HIS A 295 14.51 5.93 12.45
N VAL A 296 14.62 7.17 11.95
CA VAL A 296 15.06 7.42 10.58
C VAL A 296 16.58 7.35 10.45
N ALA A 297 17.03 6.70 9.38
CA ALA A 297 18.36 6.82 8.82
C ALA A 297 18.26 7.03 7.31
N PHE A 298 19.40 7.26 6.64
CA PHE A 298 19.43 7.54 5.21
C PHE A 298 20.39 6.59 4.51
N ALA A 299 19.92 5.96 3.43
CA ALA A 299 20.73 5.16 2.52
C ALA A 299 21.02 5.93 1.23
N ASN A 300 22.22 5.79 0.69
CA ASN A 300 22.56 6.40 -0.58
C ASN A 300 22.12 5.49 -1.74
N LEU A 301 21.07 5.90 -2.47
CA LEU A 301 20.62 5.24 -3.69
C LEU A 301 20.82 6.19 -4.88
N TYR A 302 21.72 5.85 -5.79
CA TYR A 302 22.06 6.69 -6.97
C TYR A 302 22.41 8.16 -6.60
N GLY A 303 23.15 8.37 -5.53
CA GLY A 303 23.52 9.70 -5.05
C GLY A 303 22.42 10.45 -4.30
N LYS A 304 21.27 9.81 -4.02
CA LYS A 304 20.16 10.37 -3.25
C LYS A 304 20.11 9.73 -1.87
N GLY A 305 20.04 10.56 -0.82
CA GLY A 305 19.85 10.08 0.55
C GLY A 305 18.38 9.69 0.78
N VAL A 306 18.07 8.42 0.68
CA VAL A 306 16.70 7.88 0.84
C VAL A 306 16.43 7.58 2.32
N PRO A 307 15.37 8.14 2.92
CA PRO A 307 15.03 7.86 4.31
C PRO A 307 14.51 6.43 4.47
N TYR A 308 14.90 5.76 5.54
CA TYR A 308 14.39 4.45 5.90
C TYR A 308 14.29 4.29 7.43
N ASP A 309 13.45 3.36 7.88
CA ASP A 309 13.31 3.00 9.28
C ASP A 309 14.44 2.06 9.71
N GLN A 310 15.11 2.37 10.82
CA GLN A 310 16.17 1.51 11.35
C GLN A 310 15.63 0.23 12.02
N ARG A 311 14.33 0.20 12.34
CA ARG A 311 13.65 -1.00 12.84
C ARG A 311 13.38 -1.94 11.67
N ASN A 312 14.23 -2.91 11.45
CA ASN A 312 14.14 -3.91 10.39
C ASN A 312 13.70 -5.28 10.94
N TYR A 313 13.67 -6.29 10.10
CA TYR A 313 13.25 -7.62 10.49
C TYR A 313 14.15 -8.24 11.59
N GLU A 314 15.47 -8.03 11.53
CA GLU A 314 16.42 -8.63 12.48
C GLU A 314 16.25 -8.06 13.89
N ASN A 315 16.03 -6.76 14.02
CA ASN A 315 15.99 -6.09 15.33
C ASN A 315 14.57 -5.81 15.86
N SER A 316 13.53 -5.99 15.03
CA SER A 316 12.16 -5.65 15.42
C SER A 316 11.10 -6.65 14.93
N GLY A 317 11.49 -7.71 14.23
CA GLY A 317 10.60 -8.75 13.73
C GLY A 317 9.66 -8.31 12.60
N ALA A 318 9.88 -7.15 11.97
CA ALA A 318 9.10 -6.64 10.85
C ALA A 318 9.99 -5.96 9.81
N ASN A 319 9.60 -6.11 8.53
CA ASN A 319 10.32 -5.50 7.42
C ASN A 319 10.15 -3.97 7.40
N ASN A 320 11.19 -3.25 7.01
CA ASN A 320 11.22 -1.79 6.94
C ASN A 320 11.17 -1.28 5.49
N TYR A 321 10.13 -1.63 4.78
CA TYR A 321 9.93 -1.25 3.38
C TYR A 321 9.98 0.26 3.16
N VAL A 322 10.74 0.72 2.18
CA VAL A 322 10.65 2.07 1.63
C VAL A 322 9.87 2.00 0.32
N LEU A 323 8.67 2.56 0.33
CA LEU A 323 7.64 2.43 -0.70
C LEU A 323 7.13 3.81 -1.14
N SER A 324 6.55 3.90 -2.33
CA SER A 324 5.98 5.16 -2.83
C SER A 324 4.63 5.49 -2.21
N GLU A 325 3.74 4.50 -2.04
CA GLU A 325 2.34 4.71 -1.69
C GLU A 325 2.12 5.54 -0.43
N PRO A 326 2.77 5.28 0.72
CA PRO A 326 2.48 6.03 1.93
C PRO A 326 2.79 7.53 1.79
N TYR A 327 3.79 7.88 0.99
CA TYR A 327 4.12 9.29 0.72
C TYR A 327 3.17 9.92 -0.29
N ILE A 328 2.67 9.15 -1.24
CA ILE A 328 1.65 9.62 -2.18
C ILE A 328 0.35 9.92 -1.43
N LEU A 329 -0.11 8.99 -0.59
CA LEU A 329 -1.31 9.18 0.21
C LEU A 329 -1.17 10.34 1.19
N ASP A 330 -0.02 10.46 1.86
CA ASP A 330 0.25 11.60 2.73
C ASP A 330 0.18 12.94 1.97
N GLY A 331 0.74 13.00 0.76
CA GLY A 331 0.66 14.19 -0.09
C GLY A 331 -0.76 14.55 -0.51
N ILE A 332 -1.52 13.57 -0.97
CA ILE A 332 -2.88 13.74 -1.50
C ILE A 332 -3.88 14.03 -0.39
N GLU A 333 -3.86 13.24 0.66
CA GLU A 333 -4.86 13.29 1.70
C GLU A 333 -4.53 14.33 2.77
N THR A 334 -3.28 14.39 3.25
CA THR A 334 -2.89 15.27 4.37
C THR A 334 -2.14 16.53 3.97
N GLY A 335 -1.60 16.56 2.76
CA GLY A 335 -0.93 17.72 2.17
C GLY A 335 0.52 17.91 2.56
N PHE A 336 1.17 16.85 3.02
CA PHE A 336 2.52 16.84 3.55
C PHE A 336 2.76 17.87 4.68
N GLN A 337 3.32 17.45 5.75
CA GLN A 337 4.09 18.32 6.62
C GLN A 337 5.51 18.48 6.05
N ALA A 338 6.27 19.45 6.55
CA ALA A 338 7.58 19.79 6.01
C ALA A 338 8.54 18.59 5.90
N LEU A 339 8.58 17.72 6.93
CA LEU A 339 9.51 16.59 6.96
C LEU A 339 9.08 15.43 6.05
N PRO A 340 7.81 14.96 6.08
CA PRO A 340 7.32 13.99 5.09
C PRO A 340 7.50 14.44 3.65
N LYS A 341 7.31 15.75 3.36
CA LYS A 341 7.57 16.30 2.02
C LYS A 341 9.02 16.11 1.60
N ALA A 342 9.97 16.45 2.50
CA ALA A 342 11.39 16.26 2.22
C ALA A 342 11.76 14.78 2.01
N TYR A 343 11.09 13.87 2.67
CA TYR A 343 11.27 12.42 2.45
C TYR A 343 10.71 11.98 1.11
N ALA A 344 9.50 12.39 0.77
CA ALA A 344 8.87 12.13 -0.52
C ALA A 344 9.73 12.64 -1.69
N ASP A 345 10.30 13.86 -1.58
CA ASP A 345 11.21 14.43 -2.58
C ASP A 345 12.41 13.50 -2.85
N ARG A 346 13.01 12.96 -1.80
CA ARG A 346 14.19 12.08 -1.90
C ARG A 346 13.84 10.73 -2.49
N ILE A 347 12.68 10.18 -2.13
CA ILE A 347 12.17 8.91 -2.65
C ILE A 347 11.89 9.02 -4.14
N LEU A 348 11.20 10.06 -4.59
CA LEU A 348 10.96 10.30 -6.02
C LEU A 348 12.28 10.54 -6.77
N ALA A 349 13.18 11.38 -6.22
CA ALA A 349 14.46 11.68 -6.83
C ALA A 349 15.37 10.45 -6.99
N ALA A 350 15.30 9.49 -6.07
CA ALA A 350 16.05 8.23 -6.20
C ALA A 350 15.50 7.35 -7.33
N GLN A 351 14.19 7.32 -7.51
CA GLN A 351 13.53 6.57 -8.61
C GLN A 351 13.86 7.21 -9.97
N GLU A 352 13.83 8.53 -10.06
CA GLU A 352 14.25 9.26 -11.27
C GLU A 352 15.74 9.02 -11.57
N ALA A 353 16.62 9.08 -10.55
CA ALA A 353 18.05 8.82 -10.72
C ALA A 353 18.34 7.38 -11.18
N ARG A 354 17.58 6.39 -10.68
CA ARG A 354 17.63 5.02 -11.19
C ARG A 354 17.26 4.98 -12.68
N TYR A 355 16.16 5.64 -13.06
CA TYR A 355 15.75 5.72 -14.48
C TYR A 355 16.83 6.38 -15.35
N LEU A 356 17.40 7.48 -14.93
CA LEU A 356 18.43 8.18 -15.70
C LEU A 356 19.67 7.28 -15.93
N THR A 357 19.99 6.44 -14.96
CA THR A 357 21.14 5.51 -15.03
C THR A 357 20.81 4.24 -15.82
N THR A 358 19.68 3.61 -15.55
CA THR A 358 19.34 2.27 -16.08
C THR A 358 18.40 2.30 -17.28
N LYS A 359 17.78 3.44 -17.57
CA LYS A 359 16.68 3.62 -18.55
C LYS A 359 15.41 2.84 -18.21
N GLN A 360 15.33 2.26 -17.02
CA GLN A 360 14.15 1.56 -16.53
C GLN A 360 13.22 2.51 -15.78
N LEU A 361 12.04 2.81 -16.32
CA LEU A 361 11.03 3.61 -15.62
C LEU A 361 10.72 2.96 -14.26
N THR A 362 10.74 3.76 -13.21
CA THR A 362 10.68 3.28 -11.83
C THR A 362 9.67 4.09 -11.01
N ALA A 363 8.61 3.42 -10.56
CA ALA A 363 7.67 3.93 -9.57
C ALA A 363 7.22 2.71 -8.74
N VAL A 364 8.02 2.35 -7.73
CA VAL A 364 7.85 1.08 -7.00
C VAL A 364 7.05 1.26 -5.72
N THR A 365 6.17 0.31 -5.48
CA THR A 365 5.43 0.14 -4.22
C THR A 365 4.93 -1.30 -4.13
N GLU A 366 4.21 -1.65 -3.06
CA GLU A 366 3.56 -2.95 -2.93
C GLU A 366 2.31 -3.04 -3.80
N ASP A 367 2.00 -4.24 -4.26
CA ASP A 367 0.71 -4.53 -4.90
C ASP A 367 0.47 -6.04 -5.09
N ASN A 368 -0.76 -6.38 -5.47
CA ASN A 368 -1.11 -7.71 -5.92
C ASN A 368 -0.53 -7.99 -7.30
N LEU A 369 -0.23 -9.27 -7.53
CA LEU A 369 0.27 -9.79 -8.79
C LEU A 369 -0.76 -10.73 -9.43
N ASP A 370 -0.74 -10.82 -10.76
CA ASP A 370 -1.53 -11.76 -11.56
C ASP A 370 -1.00 -13.21 -11.51
N ARG A 371 0.06 -13.46 -10.72
CA ARG A 371 0.74 -14.75 -10.57
C ARG A 371 1.33 -14.92 -9.18
N PRO A 372 1.68 -16.15 -8.76
CA PRO A 372 2.38 -16.38 -7.49
C PRO A 372 3.63 -15.48 -7.35
N PRO A 373 3.86 -14.91 -6.17
CA PRO A 373 3.19 -15.15 -4.88
C PRO A 373 1.89 -14.35 -4.64
N TYR A 374 1.32 -13.69 -5.65
CA TYR A 374 0.09 -12.90 -5.67
C TYR A 374 0.14 -11.57 -4.90
N PHE A 375 1.15 -11.32 -4.08
CA PHE A 375 1.42 -10.04 -3.43
C PHE A 375 2.90 -9.90 -3.11
N VAL A 376 3.47 -8.74 -3.42
CA VAL A 376 4.87 -8.41 -3.11
C VAL A 376 5.03 -6.95 -2.74
N TYR A 377 6.11 -6.69 -2.02
CA TYR A 377 6.63 -5.34 -1.75
C TYR A 377 7.80 -5.07 -2.70
N SER A 378 7.57 -4.31 -3.77
CA SER A 378 8.62 -3.76 -4.62
C SER A 378 9.13 -2.48 -3.98
N SER A 379 10.28 -2.53 -3.33
CA SER A 379 10.79 -1.49 -2.45
C SER A 379 12.00 -0.78 -3.03
N LEU A 380 12.18 0.51 -2.69
CA LEU A 380 13.46 1.20 -2.93
C LEU A 380 14.56 0.60 -2.05
N LEU A 381 14.19 0.31 -0.80
CA LEU A 381 15.07 -0.32 0.18
C LEU A 381 14.22 -1.16 1.14
N VAL A 382 14.71 -2.32 1.54
CA VAL A 382 14.12 -3.14 2.61
C VAL A 382 15.21 -3.99 3.27
N ASN A 383 15.28 -4.01 4.59
CA ASN A 383 16.25 -4.79 5.38
C ASN A 383 17.71 -4.63 4.89
N GLY A 384 18.09 -3.43 4.46
CA GLY A 384 19.42 -3.12 3.92
C GLY A 384 19.62 -3.45 2.43
N GLU A 385 18.64 -4.08 1.76
CA GLU A 385 18.73 -4.42 0.34
C GLU A 385 18.01 -3.39 -0.54
N ALA A 386 18.73 -2.81 -1.48
CA ALA A 386 18.18 -1.82 -2.41
C ALA A 386 17.41 -2.50 -3.56
N TRP A 387 16.27 -1.90 -3.96
CA TRP A 387 15.43 -2.34 -5.08
C TRP A 387 14.94 -3.79 -4.99
N ALA A 388 14.82 -4.31 -3.77
CA ALA A 388 14.33 -5.65 -3.56
C ALA A 388 12.82 -5.73 -3.72
N THR A 389 12.36 -6.84 -4.30
CA THR A 389 10.96 -7.25 -4.37
C THR A 389 10.80 -8.52 -3.56
N ILE A 390 10.11 -8.43 -2.44
CA ILE A 390 9.97 -9.53 -1.48
C ILE A 390 8.53 -9.69 -1.00
N THR A 391 8.21 -10.86 -0.47
CA THR A 391 7.00 -11.07 0.32
C THR A 391 7.20 -10.56 1.76
N ASP A 392 6.13 -10.50 2.54
CA ASP A 392 6.18 -10.25 3.99
C ASP A 392 7.11 -11.22 4.73
N THR A 393 7.23 -12.45 4.22
CA THR A 393 8.10 -13.51 4.73
C THR A 393 9.52 -13.46 4.18
N GLN A 394 9.92 -12.34 3.57
CA GLN A 394 11.26 -12.06 3.02
C GLN A 394 11.66 -12.93 1.82
N LYS A 395 10.77 -13.75 1.25
CA LYS A 395 11.10 -14.49 0.04
C LYS A 395 11.25 -13.54 -1.15
N LYS A 396 12.38 -13.62 -1.84
CA LYS A 396 12.75 -12.72 -2.93
C LYS A 396 12.11 -13.11 -4.26
N TYR A 397 11.60 -12.09 -4.96
CA TYR A 397 10.98 -12.19 -6.29
C TYR A 397 11.41 -11.01 -7.17
N ASN A 398 12.70 -10.69 -7.21
CA ASN A 398 13.23 -9.53 -7.92
C ASN A 398 12.89 -9.51 -9.43
N ASN A 399 12.68 -10.70 -10.04
CA ASN A 399 12.21 -10.85 -11.41
C ASN A 399 10.74 -10.37 -11.60
N LEU A 400 9.99 -10.22 -10.51
CA LEU A 400 8.60 -9.70 -10.52
C LEU A 400 8.54 -8.23 -10.07
N ARG A 401 9.66 -7.51 -9.98
CA ARG A 401 9.64 -6.06 -9.77
C ARG A 401 8.86 -5.39 -10.89
N PHE A 402 8.05 -4.41 -10.52
CA PHE A 402 7.16 -3.74 -11.47
C PHE A 402 7.10 -2.23 -11.23
N LEU A 403 6.82 -1.49 -12.30
CA LEU A 403 6.34 -0.12 -12.23
C LEU A 403 4.87 -0.16 -11.81
N SER A 404 4.51 0.50 -10.72
CA SER A 404 3.15 0.54 -10.19
C SER A 404 2.34 1.67 -10.85
N ALA A 405 1.10 1.36 -11.26
CA ALA A 405 0.20 2.34 -11.88
C ALA A 405 -0.23 3.43 -10.88
N LYS A 406 -0.66 3.04 -9.67
CA LYS A 406 -1.05 3.99 -8.62
C LYS A 406 0.11 4.92 -8.24
N ALA A 407 1.33 4.37 -8.12
CA ALA A 407 2.50 5.18 -7.80
C ALA A 407 2.87 6.15 -8.93
N ALA A 408 2.80 5.72 -10.18
CA ALA A 408 3.09 6.56 -11.34
C ALA A 408 2.13 7.74 -11.45
N ILE A 409 0.82 7.50 -11.32
CA ILE A 409 -0.22 8.54 -11.36
C ILE A 409 -0.12 9.46 -10.15
N GLY A 410 0.02 8.91 -8.94
CA GLY A 410 0.14 9.70 -7.72
C GLY A 410 1.35 10.64 -7.72
N TRP A 411 2.52 10.14 -8.10
CA TRP A 411 3.69 11.00 -8.26
C TRP A 411 3.51 12.09 -9.31
N HIS A 412 2.85 11.76 -10.43
CA HIS A 412 2.61 12.76 -11.47
C HIS A 412 1.69 13.89 -10.99
N VAL A 413 0.61 13.56 -10.30
CA VAL A 413 -0.33 14.54 -9.75
C VAL A 413 0.34 15.44 -8.70
N LEU A 414 1.21 14.85 -7.86
CA LEU A 414 1.90 15.60 -6.81
C LEU A 414 3.05 16.47 -7.33
N TYR A 415 3.77 16.08 -8.39
CA TYR A 415 5.01 16.77 -8.78
C TYR A 415 5.01 17.32 -10.20
N ASN A 416 4.32 16.71 -11.14
CA ASN A 416 4.19 17.15 -12.54
C ASN A 416 5.53 17.51 -13.23
N THR A 417 6.58 16.71 -12.98
CA THR A 417 7.89 16.87 -13.63
C THR A 417 7.91 16.17 -14.99
N ALA A 418 8.96 16.41 -15.79
CA ALA A 418 9.18 15.71 -17.05
C ALA A 418 9.26 14.17 -16.83
N TYR A 419 9.90 13.73 -15.73
CA TYR A 419 9.97 12.30 -15.37
C TYR A 419 8.60 11.72 -15.00
N THR A 420 7.86 12.38 -14.11
CA THR A 420 6.55 11.88 -13.70
C THR A 420 5.54 11.88 -14.84
N ARG A 421 5.69 12.79 -15.82
CA ARG A 421 4.89 12.76 -17.06
C ARG A 421 5.21 11.55 -17.93
N GLN A 422 6.45 11.10 -17.99
CA GLN A 422 6.80 9.85 -18.67
C GLN A 422 6.13 8.64 -17.97
N LEU A 423 6.12 8.62 -16.63
CA LEU A 423 5.41 7.58 -15.86
C LEU A 423 3.91 7.59 -16.17
N PHE A 424 3.27 8.75 -16.16
CA PHE A 424 1.86 8.94 -16.48
C PHE A 424 1.54 8.43 -17.89
N ASN A 425 2.28 8.88 -18.90
CA ASN A 425 2.08 8.48 -20.30
C ASN A 425 2.26 6.97 -20.48
N PHE A 426 3.24 6.37 -19.78
CA PHE A 426 3.46 4.93 -19.83
C PHE A 426 2.27 4.14 -19.31
N VAL A 427 1.72 4.54 -18.16
CA VAL A 427 0.53 3.91 -17.57
C VAL A 427 -0.67 4.05 -18.51
N HIS A 428 -0.92 5.28 -18.98
CA HIS A 428 -2.04 5.55 -19.88
C HIS A 428 -2.01 4.71 -21.15
N THR A 429 -0.82 4.50 -21.71
CA THR A 429 -0.65 3.74 -22.98
C THR A 429 -0.68 2.23 -22.77
N ASN A 430 -0.14 1.71 -21.64
CA ASN A 430 0.19 0.29 -21.54
C ASN A 430 -0.64 -0.48 -20.50
N LEU A 431 -1.36 0.20 -19.57
CA LEU A 431 -1.98 -0.47 -18.43
C LEU A 431 -3.50 -0.38 -18.40
N LYS A 432 -4.12 0.11 -19.47
CA LYS A 432 -5.57 0.15 -19.61
C LYS A 432 -6.14 -1.25 -19.87
N SER A 433 -7.24 -1.61 -19.17
CA SER A 433 -8.03 -2.81 -19.44
C SER A 433 -9.50 -2.46 -19.67
N ASP A 434 -10.36 -3.42 -19.97
CA ASP A 434 -11.81 -3.26 -20.06
C ASP A 434 -12.52 -3.16 -18.69
N LYS A 435 -11.76 -3.34 -17.58
CA LYS A 435 -12.29 -3.49 -16.22
C LYS A 435 -11.73 -2.47 -15.22
N GLY A 436 -10.80 -1.64 -15.64
CA GLY A 436 -10.05 -0.72 -14.80
C GLY A 436 -8.60 -0.58 -15.26
N TRP A 437 -7.72 -0.17 -14.35
CA TRP A 437 -6.28 -0.07 -14.60
C TRP A 437 -5.58 -1.28 -13.99
N TYR A 438 -4.74 -1.96 -14.79
CA TYR A 438 -3.82 -2.97 -14.29
C TYR A 438 -2.88 -2.39 -13.24
N ASN A 439 -2.47 -3.23 -12.28
CA ASN A 439 -1.66 -2.78 -11.14
C ASN A 439 -0.27 -2.28 -11.54
N GLY A 440 0.28 -2.74 -12.67
CA GLY A 440 1.59 -2.26 -13.08
C GLY A 440 2.19 -2.98 -14.30
N PHE A 441 3.50 -2.81 -14.49
CA PHE A 441 4.24 -3.39 -15.60
C PHE A 441 5.54 -4.02 -15.10
N TYR A 442 5.72 -5.32 -15.31
CA TYR A 442 6.91 -6.04 -14.85
C TYR A 442 8.17 -5.59 -15.60
N GLU A 443 9.19 -5.20 -14.84
CA GLU A 443 10.46 -4.73 -15.42
C GLU A 443 11.18 -5.80 -16.22
N SER A 444 11.30 -7.01 -15.70
CA SER A 444 12.04 -8.11 -16.34
C SER A 444 11.21 -8.84 -17.40
N LEU A 445 9.92 -9.03 -17.14
CA LEU A 445 9.04 -9.78 -18.04
C LEU A 445 8.53 -8.95 -19.23
N LYS A 446 8.68 -7.62 -19.18
CA LYS A 446 8.25 -6.68 -20.23
C LYS A 446 6.77 -6.83 -20.63
N GLN A 447 5.92 -7.06 -19.64
CA GLN A 447 4.47 -7.22 -19.81
C GLN A 447 3.70 -6.63 -18.63
N PRO A 448 2.41 -6.28 -18.79
CA PRO A 448 1.57 -5.84 -17.71
C PRO A 448 1.46 -6.88 -16.58
N ASN A 449 1.44 -6.42 -15.33
CA ASN A 449 0.87 -7.12 -14.21
C ASN A 449 -0.65 -6.92 -14.29
N GLN A 450 -1.36 -7.93 -14.79
CA GLN A 450 -2.79 -7.85 -15.09
C GLN A 450 -3.70 -7.97 -13.86
N ALA A 451 -3.14 -7.98 -12.65
CA ALA A 451 -3.96 -7.86 -11.45
C ALA A 451 -4.73 -6.53 -11.46
N LEU A 452 -5.95 -6.55 -10.96
CA LEU A 452 -6.82 -5.40 -10.80
C LEU A 452 -7.26 -5.34 -9.34
N THR A 453 -7.05 -4.21 -8.67
CA THR A 453 -7.34 -4.06 -7.24
C THR A 453 -8.12 -2.79 -6.93
N ALA A 454 -8.85 -2.83 -5.80
CA ALA A 454 -9.54 -1.68 -5.24
C ALA A 454 -8.53 -0.58 -4.88
N ASN A 455 -7.41 -0.95 -4.27
CA ASN A 455 -6.40 0.02 -3.86
C ASN A 455 -5.78 0.74 -5.08
N ASN A 456 -5.32 0.01 -6.12
CA ASN A 456 -4.75 0.65 -7.30
C ASN A 456 -5.71 1.63 -7.97
N ASN A 457 -6.94 1.18 -8.26
CA ASN A 457 -7.94 2.03 -8.92
C ASN A 457 -8.48 3.14 -8.00
N GLY A 458 -8.50 2.91 -6.69
CA GLY A 458 -8.86 3.91 -5.68
C GLY A 458 -7.85 5.05 -5.60
N VAL A 459 -6.56 4.72 -5.48
CA VAL A 459 -5.48 5.73 -5.44
C VAL A 459 -5.41 6.55 -6.73
N ILE A 460 -5.69 5.94 -7.88
CA ILE A 460 -5.80 6.69 -9.15
C ILE A 460 -6.95 7.71 -9.09
N LEU A 461 -8.13 7.31 -8.62
CA LEU A 461 -9.29 8.20 -8.50
C LEU A 461 -9.05 9.34 -7.50
N GLU A 462 -8.53 9.03 -6.31
CA GLU A 462 -8.26 10.06 -5.29
C GLU A 462 -7.13 11.02 -5.71
N SER A 463 -6.14 10.54 -6.49
CA SER A 463 -5.11 11.39 -7.08
C SER A 463 -5.69 12.43 -8.04
N LEU A 464 -6.61 12.01 -8.91
CA LEU A 464 -7.27 12.90 -9.85
C LEU A 464 -8.24 13.85 -9.14
N LEU A 465 -8.93 13.40 -8.09
CA LEU A 465 -9.74 14.27 -7.25
C LEU A 465 -8.88 15.35 -6.59
N TYR A 466 -7.75 14.96 -5.96
CA TYR A 466 -6.81 15.92 -5.37
C TYR A 466 -6.37 16.97 -6.39
N LYS A 467 -6.02 16.56 -7.61
CA LYS A 467 -5.65 17.48 -8.67
C LYS A 467 -6.77 18.48 -8.97
N GLN A 468 -8.01 18.03 -9.09
CA GLN A 468 -9.17 18.90 -9.38
C GLN A 468 -9.47 19.86 -8.21
N VAL A 469 -9.41 19.36 -6.98
CA VAL A 469 -9.68 20.14 -5.76
C VAL A 469 -8.57 21.15 -5.47
N GLY A 470 -7.33 20.82 -5.82
CA GLY A 470 -6.16 21.69 -5.67
C GLY A 470 -5.66 21.84 -4.24
N GLN A 471 -6.12 21.01 -3.31
CA GLN A 471 -5.72 21.03 -1.90
C GLN A 471 -5.87 19.65 -1.26
N PRO A 472 -5.20 19.39 -0.11
CA PRO A 472 -5.28 18.11 0.60
C PRO A 472 -6.73 17.76 0.95
N LEU A 473 -7.10 16.49 0.76
CA LEU A 473 -8.49 16.05 0.90
C LEU A 473 -9.01 16.12 2.34
N THR A 474 -8.12 16.04 3.34
CA THR A 474 -8.46 16.23 4.76
C THR A 474 -8.91 17.65 5.12
N VAL A 475 -8.74 18.60 4.23
CA VAL A 475 -9.38 19.93 4.37
C VAL A 475 -10.91 19.79 4.49
N TRP A 476 -11.50 18.80 3.82
CA TRP A 476 -12.92 18.49 3.96
C TRP A 476 -13.28 17.90 5.32
N ALA A 477 -12.32 17.39 6.06
CA ALA A 477 -12.51 16.94 7.44
C ALA A 477 -12.48 18.10 8.48
N GLY A 478 -12.40 19.34 8.02
CA GLY A 478 -12.27 20.51 8.89
C GLY A 478 -10.89 20.61 9.56
N VAL A 479 -9.94 19.81 9.13
CA VAL A 479 -8.55 19.87 9.61
C VAL A 479 -7.87 21.05 8.91
N LYS A 480 -7.46 22.05 9.67
CA LYS A 480 -6.63 23.14 9.11
C LYS A 480 -5.36 22.51 8.56
N SER A 481 -5.11 22.69 7.27
CA SER A 481 -3.83 22.28 6.70
C SER A 481 -2.72 23.00 7.50
N ALA A 482 -1.60 22.32 7.73
CA ALA A 482 -0.45 22.90 8.44
C ALA A 482 0.03 24.23 7.79
N ASN A 483 -0.46 24.50 6.59
CA ASN A 483 -0.12 25.64 5.74
C ASN A 483 -1.12 26.81 5.81
N SER A 484 -2.25 26.69 6.54
CA SER A 484 -3.25 27.78 6.61
C SER A 484 -2.92 28.89 7.62
N SER A 485 -1.83 28.77 8.37
CA SER A 485 -1.39 29.77 9.36
C SER A 485 -0.42 30.82 8.79
N ALA A 486 -0.22 30.84 7.47
CA ALA A 486 0.61 31.86 6.78
C ALA A 486 -0.24 32.72 5.82
N LYS A 487 -1.29 33.35 6.34
CA LYS A 487 -1.94 34.51 5.71
C LYS A 487 -1.99 35.63 6.72
#